data_3cddea2f15c6888d5e35c21096a01a8c
#
_entry.id   3cddea2f15c6888d5e35c21096a01a8c
#
_cell.length_a   1.000
_cell.length_b   1.000
_cell.length_c   1.000
_cell.angle_alpha   90.00
_cell.angle_beta   90.00
_cell.angle_gamma   90.00
#
_symmetry.space_group_name_H-M   'P 1'
#
loop_
_entity.id
_entity.type
_entity.pdbx_description
1 polymer ?
#
loop_
_entity_poly.entity_id
_entity_poly.type
_entity_poly.pdbx_seq_one_letter_code
_entity_poly.pdbx_strand_id
1 'polypeptide(L)'
;MRFLEAAEAFLSSGRDLLPFAPFPAATDREAYEALPDALKQEIVAEGEKVLGFPYPPIHATDFMAFRRTGNRINYEDIYFGRRYALNSLVLAECVENKGRFLDDIINGIFVLCEESGWQLPPHNSYIRNTPQEILPDATRPVLDLFACETGAQLACICYLLKGKLDEISPFITKRIFSELTHRIYEPYLKEHFWWMGEGEEPMCNWTPWC
;
A
#
# COMPACT_ATOMS: atom_id res chain seq x y z
N MET A 1 13.91 24.53 -6.24
CA MET A 1 14.69 23.32 -6.58
C MET A 1 13.67 22.19 -6.70
N ARG A 2 13.56 21.57 -7.85
CA ARG A 2 12.62 20.46 -8.03
C ARG A 2 13.10 19.25 -7.23
N PHE A 3 12.19 18.49 -6.66
CA PHE A 3 12.52 17.28 -5.88
C PHE A 3 13.48 16.32 -6.62
N LEU A 4 13.25 16.12 -7.93
CA LEU A 4 14.14 15.32 -8.79
C LEU A 4 15.57 15.83 -8.82
N GLU A 5 15.77 17.16 -8.98
CA GLU A 5 17.12 17.77 -8.99
C GLU A 5 17.83 17.58 -7.65
N ALA A 6 17.09 17.67 -6.54
CA ALA A 6 17.63 17.43 -5.21
C ALA A 6 17.97 15.95 -4.99
N ALA A 7 17.13 15.03 -5.45
CA ALA A 7 17.35 13.59 -5.38
C ALA A 7 18.56 13.18 -6.26
N GLU A 8 18.65 13.67 -7.48
CA GLU A 8 19.79 13.44 -8.39
C GLU A 8 21.08 13.98 -7.79
N ALA A 9 21.05 15.20 -7.24
CA ALA A 9 22.22 15.79 -6.58
C ALA A 9 22.66 14.98 -5.36
N PHE A 10 21.71 14.49 -4.58
CA PHE A 10 22.00 13.62 -3.42
C PHE A 10 22.62 12.28 -3.85
N LEU A 11 22.01 11.58 -4.82
CA LEU A 11 22.51 10.30 -5.34
C LEU A 11 23.89 10.46 -6.01
N SER A 12 24.12 11.60 -6.69
CA SER A 12 25.40 11.93 -7.33
C SER A 12 26.48 12.35 -6.34
N SER A 13 26.13 12.65 -5.09
CA SER A 13 27.07 13.12 -4.07
C SER A 13 28.01 12.04 -3.54
N GLY A 14 27.82 10.77 -3.91
CA GLY A 14 28.57 9.63 -3.41
C GLY A 14 28.37 9.34 -1.93
N ARG A 15 27.33 9.91 -1.31
CA ARG A 15 26.97 9.60 0.07
C ARG A 15 26.28 8.25 0.11
N ASP A 16 26.75 7.38 1.00
CA ASP A 16 26.08 6.13 1.25
C ASP A 16 24.71 6.39 1.92
N LEU A 17 23.66 5.77 1.36
CA LEU A 17 22.37 5.70 2.01
C LEU A 17 22.51 4.80 3.24
N LEU A 18 22.14 5.31 4.41
CA LEU A 18 22.03 4.47 5.59
C LEU A 18 20.95 3.41 5.32
N PRO A 19 21.15 2.16 5.77
CA PRO A 19 20.12 1.15 5.68
C PRO A 19 18.82 1.64 6.33
N PHE A 20 17.71 1.59 5.60
CA PHE A 20 16.41 1.90 6.14
C PHE A 20 15.91 0.68 6.93
N ALA A 21 15.91 0.78 8.24
CA ALA A 21 15.47 -0.28 9.15
C ALA A 21 14.51 0.33 10.20
N PRO A 22 13.27 0.68 9.80
CA PRO A 22 12.35 1.43 10.67
C PRO A 22 11.81 0.60 11.82
N PHE A 23 11.76 -0.73 11.66
CA PHE A 23 11.28 -1.69 12.65
C PHE A 23 11.88 -3.07 12.35
N PRO A 24 11.79 -4.05 13.29
CA PRO A 24 12.34 -5.39 13.08
C PRO A 24 11.70 -6.13 11.91
N ALA A 25 12.50 -6.67 10.99
CA ALA A 25 12.01 -7.60 9.97
C ALA A 25 11.62 -8.95 10.60
N ALA A 26 10.81 -9.78 9.93
CA ALA A 26 10.38 -11.08 10.46
C ALA A 26 11.55 -12.04 10.77
N THR A 27 12.72 -11.80 10.19
CA THR A 27 13.95 -12.54 10.47
C THR A 27 14.63 -12.15 11.79
N ASP A 28 14.30 -10.98 12.32
CA ASP A 28 14.81 -10.53 13.64
C ASP A 28 13.97 -11.18 14.76
N ARG A 29 14.26 -12.44 15.03
CA ARG A 29 13.47 -13.23 15.97
C ARG A 29 13.55 -12.73 17.42
N GLU A 30 14.70 -12.20 17.81
CA GLU A 30 14.90 -11.68 19.18
C GLU A 30 13.89 -10.58 19.51
N ALA A 31 13.65 -9.65 18.58
CA ALA A 31 12.69 -8.57 18.76
C ALA A 31 11.25 -9.09 18.92
N TYR A 32 10.83 -10.08 18.11
CA TYR A 32 9.48 -10.65 18.20
C TYR A 32 9.31 -11.57 19.42
N GLU A 33 10.33 -12.32 19.81
CA GLU A 33 10.32 -13.16 21.00
C GLU A 33 10.26 -12.34 22.28
N ALA A 34 10.87 -11.16 22.30
CA ALA A 34 10.83 -10.21 23.42
C ALA A 34 9.46 -9.54 23.65
N LEU A 35 8.52 -9.64 22.70
CA LEU A 35 7.17 -9.10 22.86
C LEU A 35 6.43 -9.81 24.02
N PRO A 36 5.60 -9.08 24.79
CA PRO A 36 4.75 -9.69 25.83
C PRO A 36 3.89 -10.82 25.26
N ASP A 37 3.76 -11.94 25.99
CA ASP A 37 3.01 -13.10 25.51
C ASP A 37 1.54 -12.78 25.19
N ALA A 38 0.89 -11.95 25.99
CA ALA A 38 -0.47 -11.51 25.72
C ALA A 38 -0.60 -10.78 24.37
N LEU A 39 0.37 -9.92 24.04
CA LEU A 39 0.38 -9.20 22.76
C LEU A 39 0.64 -10.16 21.59
N LYS A 40 1.57 -11.11 21.75
CA LYS A 40 1.80 -12.15 20.71
C LYS A 40 0.53 -12.96 20.43
N GLN A 41 -0.16 -13.38 21.51
CA GLN A 41 -1.42 -14.12 21.39
C GLN A 41 -2.51 -13.30 20.70
N GLU A 42 -2.65 -12.02 21.04
CA GLU A 42 -3.62 -11.11 20.42
C GLU A 42 -3.34 -10.95 18.92
N ILE A 43 -2.10 -10.64 18.53
CA ILE A 43 -1.72 -10.48 17.12
C ILE A 43 -1.98 -11.76 16.32
N VAL A 44 -1.60 -12.92 16.85
CA VAL A 44 -1.82 -14.20 16.16
C VAL A 44 -3.32 -14.51 16.07
N ALA A 45 -4.09 -14.25 17.11
CA ALA A 45 -5.54 -14.45 17.10
C ALA A 45 -6.25 -13.56 16.08
N GLU A 46 -5.80 -12.30 15.88
CA GLU A 46 -6.33 -11.43 14.82
C GLU A 46 -6.03 -11.99 13.42
N GLY A 47 -4.82 -12.52 13.20
CA GLY A 47 -4.50 -13.20 11.95
C GLY A 47 -5.35 -14.46 11.72
N GLU A 48 -5.61 -15.24 12.77
CA GLU A 48 -6.47 -16.45 12.69
C GLU A 48 -7.92 -16.14 12.30
N LYS A 49 -8.46 -15.01 12.74
CA LYS A 49 -9.82 -14.58 12.37
C LYS A 49 -9.99 -14.36 10.86
N VAL A 50 -8.91 -14.00 10.18
CA VAL A 50 -8.91 -13.68 8.75
C VAL A 50 -8.18 -14.73 7.91
N LEU A 51 -7.80 -15.86 8.49
CA LEU A 51 -7.25 -16.99 7.74
C LEU A 51 -8.30 -17.52 6.77
N GLY A 52 -7.94 -17.71 5.50
CA GLY A 52 -8.89 -18.06 4.45
C GLY A 52 -9.83 -16.92 4.03
N PHE A 53 -9.46 -15.68 4.29
CA PHE A 53 -10.25 -14.52 3.86
C PHE A 53 -10.49 -14.56 2.34
N PRO A 54 -11.76 -14.44 1.87
CA PRO A 54 -12.10 -14.70 0.47
C PRO A 54 -11.66 -13.61 -0.49
N TYR A 55 -11.15 -12.47 -0.01
CA TYR A 55 -10.82 -11.30 -0.82
C TYR A 55 -11.93 -10.97 -1.84
N PRO A 56 -13.11 -10.50 -1.41
CA PRO A 56 -14.25 -10.27 -2.28
C PRO A 56 -13.89 -9.40 -3.49
N PRO A 57 -14.43 -9.65 -4.69
CA PRO A 57 -14.15 -8.84 -5.87
C PRO A 57 -14.68 -7.41 -5.70
N ILE A 58 -13.91 -6.43 -6.19
CA ILE A 58 -14.39 -5.06 -6.37
C ILE A 58 -14.83 -4.94 -7.83
N HIS A 59 -16.13 -4.69 -8.05
CA HIS A 59 -16.66 -4.51 -9.39
C HIS A 59 -16.53 -3.06 -9.84
N ALA A 60 -16.42 -2.84 -11.14
CA ALA A 60 -16.42 -1.49 -11.72
C ALA A 60 -17.66 -0.69 -11.29
N THR A 61 -18.80 -1.36 -11.11
CA THR A 61 -20.05 -0.72 -10.65
C THR A 61 -19.98 -0.23 -9.21
N ASP A 62 -19.18 -0.84 -8.35
CA ASP A 62 -18.98 -0.40 -6.96
C ASP A 62 -18.21 0.93 -6.95
N PHE A 63 -17.18 1.05 -7.79
CA PHE A 63 -16.47 2.32 -8.01
C PHE A 63 -17.41 3.39 -8.59
N MET A 64 -18.19 3.04 -9.60
CA MET A 64 -19.15 3.94 -10.27
C MET A 64 -20.27 4.43 -9.36
N ALA A 65 -20.60 3.71 -8.29
CA ALA A 65 -21.70 4.03 -7.38
C ALA A 65 -21.53 5.43 -6.76
N PHE A 66 -20.30 5.84 -6.45
CA PHE A 66 -20.05 7.17 -5.93
C PHE A 66 -20.52 8.28 -6.90
N ARG A 67 -20.14 8.20 -8.16
CA ARG A 67 -20.52 9.19 -9.18
C ARG A 67 -22.03 9.16 -9.49
N ARG A 68 -22.67 8.01 -9.38
CA ARG A 68 -24.08 7.80 -9.70
C ARG A 68 -25.03 8.19 -8.57
N THR A 69 -24.66 7.89 -7.34
CA THR A 69 -25.59 7.98 -6.19
C THR A 69 -24.97 8.61 -4.94
N GLY A 70 -23.69 8.96 -4.96
CA GLY A 70 -22.94 9.40 -3.77
C GLY A 70 -22.54 8.26 -2.83
N ASN A 71 -22.85 7.00 -3.15
CA ASN A 71 -22.49 5.87 -2.31
C ASN A 71 -21.01 5.52 -2.50
N ARG A 72 -20.24 5.60 -1.42
CA ARG A 72 -18.83 5.20 -1.36
C ARG A 72 -18.61 3.97 -0.48
N ILE A 73 -19.55 3.69 0.42
CA ILE A 73 -19.42 2.69 1.48
C ILE A 73 -19.22 1.29 0.89
N ASN A 74 -20.02 0.90 -0.10
CA ASN A 74 -19.94 -0.43 -0.68
C ASN A 74 -18.55 -0.74 -1.27
N TYR A 75 -17.92 0.24 -1.90
CA TYR A 75 -16.54 0.12 -2.39
C TYR A 75 -15.55 0.07 -1.22
N GLU A 76 -15.66 1.00 -0.29
CA GLU A 76 -14.72 1.18 0.81
C GLU A 76 -14.72 0.00 1.77
N ASP A 77 -15.85 -0.60 2.08
CA ASP A 77 -15.94 -1.78 2.95
C ASP A 77 -15.11 -2.94 2.38
N ILE A 78 -15.20 -3.20 1.07
CA ILE A 78 -14.40 -4.24 0.42
C ILE A 78 -12.93 -3.83 0.37
N TYR A 79 -12.65 -2.59 -0.03
CA TYR A 79 -11.31 -2.03 -0.17
C TYR A 79 -10.52 -2.12 1.14
N PHE A 80 -11.07 -1.60 2.23
CA PHE A 80 -10.43 -1.62 3.54
C PHE A 80 -10.41 -3.02 4.17
N GLY A 81 -11.46 -3.81 3.96
CA GLY A 81 -11.53 -5.20 4.43
C GLY A 81 -10.38 -6.04 3.90
N ARG A 82 -10.02 -5.92 2.61
CA ARG A 82 -8.87 -6.59 2.00
C ARG A 82 -7.56 -6.18 2.66
N ARG A 83 -7.34 -4.88 2.87
CA ARG A 83 -6.12 -4.31 3.45
C ARG A 83 -5.98 -4.68 4.92
N TYR A 84 -7.09 -4.66 5.66
CA TYR A 84 -7.11 -5.10 7.05
C TYR A 84 -6.74 -6.59 7.17
N ALA A 85 -7.38 -7.46 6.38
CA ALA A 85 -7.08 -8.88 6.40
C ALA A 85 -5.60 -9.16 6.09
N LEU A 86 -5.07 -8.52 5.04
CA LEU A 86 -3.66 -8.67 4.67
C LEU A 86 -2.71 -8.19 5.78
N ASN A 87 -2.98 -7.06 6.42
CA ASN A 87 -2.17 -6.57 7.55
C ASN A 87 -2.17 -7.53 8.72
N SER A 88 -3.34 -8.04 9.10
CA SER A 88 -3.49 -8.97 10.22
C SER A 88 -2.71 -10.27 9.97
N LEU A 89 -2.77 -10.81 8.75
CA LEU A 89 -2.01 -12.01 8.36
C LEU A 89 -0.51 -11.76 8.40
N VAL A 90 -0.04 -10.63 7.87
CA VAL A 90 1.39 -10.26 7.86
C VAL A 90 1.94 -10.12 9.27
N LEU A 91 1.23 -9.42 10.15
CA LEU A 91 1.66 -9.27 11.56
C LEU A 91 1.68 -10.61 12.28
N ALA A 92 0.67 -11.45 12.07
CA ALA A 92 0.63 -12.79 12.65
C ALA A 92 1.80 -13.67 12.17
N GLU A 93 2.14 -13.63 10.87
CA GLU A 93 3.29 -14.34 10.33
C GLU A 93 4.62 -13.82 10.90
N CYS A 94 4.77 -12.50 11.06
CA CYS A 94 5.96 -11.93 11.69
C CYS A 94 6.16 -12.43 13.13
N VAL A 95 5.08 -12.50 13.90
CA VAL A 95 5.13 -12.93 15.30
C VAL A 95 5.32 -14.45 15.40
N GLU A 96 4.47 -15.23 14.72
CA GLU A 96 4.47 -16.69 14.82
C GLU A 96 5.62 -17.36 14.06
N ASN A 97 5.93 -16.85 12.86
CA ASN A 97 7.03 -17.29 11.99
C ASN A 97 6.96 -18.78 11.54
N LYS A 98 5.77 -19.34 11.41
CA LYS A 98 5.58 -20.76 11.03
C LYS A 98 5.21 -20.97 9.56
N GLY A 99 4.96 -19.91 8.81
CA GLY A 99 4.63 -19.97 7.38
C GLY A 99 3.17 -20.30 7.08
N ARG A 100 2.32 -20.54 8.08
CA ARG A 100 0.92 -20.93 7.84
C ARG A 100 0.02 -19.82 7.31
N PHE A 101 0.45 -18.57 7.39
CA PHE A 101 -0.28 -17.42 6.85
C PHE A 101 0.20 -17.03 5.44
N LEU A 102 1.30 -17.59 4.94
CA LEU A 102 1.96 -17.12 3.73
C LEU A 102 1.09 -17.25 2.47
N ASP A 103 0.34 -18.33 2.31
CA ASP A 103 -0.51 -18.48 1.13
C ASP A 103 -1.59 -17.41 1.06
N ASP A 104 -2.25 -17.11 2.20
CA ASP A 104 -3.26 -16.04 2.27
C ASP A 104 -2.65 -14.65 2.11
N ILE A 105 -1.44 -14.43 2.61
CA ILE A 105 -0.67 -13.19 2.37
C ILE A 105 -0.39 -13.03 0.88
N ILE A 106 0.08 -14.06 0.21
CA ILE A 106 0.36 -14.02 -1.24
C ILE A 106 -0.91 -13.73 -2.02
N ASN A 107 -2.03 -14.40 -1.67
CA ASN A 107 -3.34 -14.14 -2.27
C ASN A 107 -3.73 -12.66 -2.12
N GLY A 108 -3.59 -12.11 -0.90
CA GLY A 108 -3.87 -10.69 -0.65
C GLY A 108 -2.99 -9.74 -1.45
N ILE A 109 -1.68 -9.99 -1.52
CA ILE A 109 -0.75 -9.21 -2.33
C ILE A 109 -1.20 -9.18 -3.80
N PHE A 110 -1.49 -10.35 -4.38
CA PHE A 110 -1.88 -10.44 -5.78
C PHE A 110 -3.21 -9.74 -6.05
N VAL A 111 -4.20 -9.92 -5.17
CA VAL A 111 -5.51 -9.25 -5.30
C VAL A 111 -5.37 -7.73 -5.25
N LEU A 112 -4.53 -7.18 -4.36
CA LEU A 112 -4.27 -5.74 -4.32
C LEU A 112 -3.53 -5.26 -5.59
N CYS A 113 -2.59 -6.03 -6.09
CA CYS A 113 -1.89 -5.74 -7.34
C CYS A 113 -2.78 -5.81 -8.59
N GLU A 114 -3.90 -6.53 -8.53
CA GLU A 114 -4.87 -6.66 -9.62
C GLU A 114 -5.99 -5.61 -9.60
N GLU A 115 -6.09 -4.80 -8.54
CA GLU A 115 -7.06 -3.70 -8.50
C GLU A 115 -6.82 -2.71 -9.65
N SER A 116 -7.88 -2.19 -10.26
CA SER A 116 -7.78 -1.23 -11.36
C SER A 116 -7.20 0.13 -10.94
N GLY A 117 -7.29 0.47 -9.66
CA GLY A 117 -6.72 1.68 -9.06
C GLY A 117 -6.71 1.54 -7.55
N TRP A 118 -5.79 2.28 -6.90
CA TRP A 118 -5.68 2.27 -5.43
C TRP A 118 -6.31 3.50 -4.77
N GLN A 119 -6.67 4.52 -5.56
CA GLN A 119 -7.40 5.70 -5.07
C GLN A 119 -8.86 5.37 -4.78
N LEU A 120 -9.44 6.09 -3.84
CA LEU A 120 -10.88 5.98 -3.58
C LEU A 120 -11.71 6.72 -4.64
N PRO A 121 -12.96 6.28 -4.91
CA PRO A 121 -13.84 6.92 -5.89
C PRO A 121 -14.03 8.44 -5.70
N PRO A 122 -14.16 8.98 -4.47
CA PRO A 122 -14.25 10.42 -4.25
C PRO A 122 -13.00 11.21 -4.62
N HIS A 123 -11.86 10.54 -4.76
CA HIS A 123 -10.56 11.17 -5.03
C HIS A 123 -10.07 10.98 -6.46
N ASN A 124 -10.90 10.38 -7.32
CA ASN A 124 -10.54 10.04 -8.70
C ASN A 124 -10.54 11.27 -9.63
N SER A 125 -9.67 12.22 -9.35
CA SER A 125 -9.50 13.47 -10.11
C SER A 125 -8.06 13.95 -10.04
N TYR A 126 -7.57 14.48 -11.17
CA TYR A 126 -6.23 15.08 -11.27
C TYR A 126 -6.21 16.56 -10.88
N ILE A 127 -7.36 17.21 -11.00
CA ILE A 127 -7.51 18.66 -10.81
C ILE A 127 -8.44 18.93 -9.63
N ARG A 128 -8.00 19.81 -8.73
CA ARG A 128 -8.79 20.20 -7.56
C ARG A 128 -10.16 20.76 -7.96
N ASN A 129 -11.19 20.38 -7.21
CA ASN A 129 -12.57 20.87 -7.38
C ASN A 129 -13.20 20.54 -8.75
N THR A 130 -12.68 19.53 -9.47
CA THR A 130 -13.33 18.99 -10.67
C THR A 130 -14.16 17.77 -10.34
N PRO A 131 -15.18 17.46 -11.17
CA PRO A 131 -15.88 16.19 -11.02
C PRO A 131 -14.92 15.00 -11.14
N GLN A 132 -15.09 14.01 -10.27
CA GLN A 132 -14.31 12.77 -10.33
C GLN A 132 -14.69 11.98 -11.58
N GLU A 133 -13.71 11.37 -12.22
CA GLU A 133 -13.94 10.41 -13.29
C GLU A 133 -14.72 9.20 -12.76
N ILE A 134 -15.60 8.66 -13.60
CA ILE A 134 -16.53 7.59 -13.19
C ILE A 134 -15.84 6.26 -12.95
N LEU A 135 -14.68 6.03 -13.58
CA LEU A 135 -13.81 4.86 -13.43
C LEU A 135 -12.35 5.30 -13.33
N PRO A 136 -11.50 4.51 -12.69
CA PRO A 136 -10.07 4.78 -12.68
C PRO A 136 -9.45 4.60 -14.06
N ASP A 137 -8.50 5.45 -14.43
CA ASP A 137 -7.65 5.26 -15.59
C ASP A 137 -6.38 4.52 -15.17
N ALA A 138 -6.29 3.23 -15.49
CA ALA A 138 -5.13 2.41 -15.16
C ALA A 138 -3.84 2.83 -15.91
N THR A 139 -3.97 3.61 -16.99
CA THR A 139 -2.82 4.13 -17.75
C THR A 139 -2.25 5.41 -17.15
N ARG A 140 -3.04 6.10 -16.33
CA ARG A 140 -2.68 7.33 -15.63
C ARG A 140 -3.17 7.28 -14.19
N PRO A 141 -2.51 6.54 -13.30
CA PRO A 141 -2.93 6.37 -11.91
C PRO A 141 -3.03 7.70 -11.16
N VAL A 142 -4.08 7.84 -10.36
CA VAL A 142 -4.24 8.99 -9.45
C VAL A 142 -3.61 8.65 -8.11
N LEU A 143 -2.77 9.55 -7.59
CA LEU A 143 -2.29 9.47 -6.23
C LEU A 143 -3.21 10.25 -5.29
N ASP A 144 -3.78 9.53 -4.35
CA ASP A 144 -4.44 10.06 -3.17
C ASP A 144 -3.83 9.45 -1.91
N LEU A 145 -4.30 9.82 -0.73
CA LEU A 145 -3.86 9.25 0.54
C LEU A 145 -3.87 7.72 0.55
N PHE A 146 -4.90 7.12 0.00
CA PHE A 146 -5.15 5.68 0.07
C PHE A 146 -4.35 4.89 -0.95
N ALA A 147 -4.05 5.50 -2.10
CA ALA A 147 -3.08 4.94 -3.04
C ALA A 147 -1.68 4.91 -2.42
N CYS A 148 -1.26 6.00 -1.78
CA CYS A 148 0.02 6.07 -1.07
C CYS A 148 0.07 5.12 0.14
N GLU A 149 -1.01 5.02 0.92
CA GLU A 149 -1.13 4.08 2.03
C GLU A 149 -1.03 2.62 1.55
N THR A 150 -1.69 2.27 0.44
CA THR A 150 -1.58 0.93 -0.17
C THR A 150 -0.15 0.66 -0.63
N GLY A 151 0.50 1.65 -1.24
CA GLY A 151 1.90 1.56 -1.63
C GLY A 151 2.82 1.32 -0.43
N ALA A 152 2.63 2.08 0.65
CA ALA A 152 3.37 1.92 1.90
C ALA A 152 3.13 0.54 2.53
N GLN A 153 1.87 0.06 2.56
CA GLN A 153 1.53 -1.28 3.04
C GLN A 153 2.32 -2.37 2.29
N LEU A 154 2.28 -2.36 0.96
CA LEU A 154 2.99 -3.35 0.15
C LEU A 154 4.52 -3.24 0.29
N ALA A 155 5.07 -2.04 0.39
CA ALA A 155 6.48 -1.83 0.67
C ALA A 155 6.90 -2.38 2.04
N CYS A 156 6.09 -2.15 3.08
CA CYS A 156 6.29 -2.72 4.41
C CYS A 156 6.23 -4.26 4.40
N ILE A 157 5.30 -4.86 3.67
CA ILE A 157 5.21 -6.31 3.51
C ILE A 157 6.49 -6.87 2.88
N CYS A 158 6.98 -6.22 1.81
CA CYS A 158 8.27 -6.57 1.22
C CYS A 158 9.40 -6.48 2.25
N TYR A 159 9.49 -5.40 3.01
CA TYR A 159 10.52 -5.22 4.03
C TYR A 159 10.46 -6.31 5.10
N LEU A 160 9.27 -6.59 5.62
CA LEU A 160 9.05 -7.55 6.70
C LEU A 160 9.31 -8.99 6.28
N LEU A 161 8.82 -9.40 5.11
CA LEU A 161 8.69 -10.81 4.71
C LEU A 161 9.51 -11.17 3.47
N LYS A 162 10.37 -10.27 2.94
CA LYS A 162 11.10 -10.50 1.67
C LYS A 162 11.73 -11.88 1.57
N GLY A 163 12.47 -12.30 2.59
CA GLY A 163 13.15 -13.60 2.57
C GLY A 163 12.18 -14.76 2.36
N LYS A 164 11.09 -14.80 3.15
CA LYS A 164 10.05 -15.84 3.07
C LYS A 164 9.30 -15.83 1.73
N LEU A 165 8.97 -14.65 1.22
CA LEU A 165 8.29 -14.51 -0.06
C LEU A 165 9.18 -14.92 -1.23
N ASP A 166 10.46 -14.53 -1.20
CA ASP A 166 11.43 -14.86 -2.25
C ASP A 166 11.79 -16.37 -2.25
N GLU A 167 11.76 -17.05 -1.09
CA GLU A 167 11.92 -18.50 -1.00
C GLU A 167 10.79 -19.25 -1.74
N ILE A 168 9.57 -18.72 -1.69
CA ILE A 168 8.44 -19.28 -2.43
C ILE A 168 8.56 -18.90 -3.91
N SER A 169 8.69 -17.61 -4.21
CA SER A 169 8.92 -17.11 -5.55
C SER A 169 9.41 -15.65 -5.53
N PRO A 170 10.54 -15.35 -6.20
CA PRO A 170 10.99 -13.96 -6.35
C PRO A 170 10.05 -13.11 -7.22
N PHE A 171 9.08 -13.72 -7.90
CA PHE A 171 8.07 -12.98 -8.67
C PHE A 171 7.04 -12.28 -7.79
N ILE A 172 6.89 -12.67 -6.52
CA ILE A 172 5.99 -11.98 -5.58
C ILE A 172 6.51 -10.58 -5.29
N THR A 173 7.75 -10.47 -4.85
CA THR A 173 8.39 -9.18 -4.57
C THR A 173 8.59 -8.35 -5.83
N LYS A 174 8.93 -8.96 -6.96
CA LYS A 174 9.00 -8.29 -8.26
C LYS A 174 7.66 -7.70 -8.68
N ARG A 175 6.54 -8.41 -8.46
CA ARG A 175 5.19 -7.89 -8.75
C ARG A 175 4.90 -6.65 -7.91
N ILE A 176 5.16 -6.69 -6.61
CA ILE A 176 4.97 -5.52 -5.73
C ILE A 176 5.78 -4.33 -6.25
N PHE A 177 7.08 -4.49 -6.53
CA PHE A 177 7.91 -3.39 -7.03
C PHE A 177 7.44 -2.84 -8.39
N SER A 178 6.95 -3.69 -9.28
CA SER A 178 6.37 -3.27 -10.54
C SER A 178 5.15 -2.37 -10.34
N GLU A 179 4.25 -2.76 -9.44
CA GLU A 179 3.05 -1.97 -9.12
C GLU A 179 3.38 -0.67 -8.39
N LEU A 180 4.32 -0.70 -7.44
CA LEU A 180 4.81 0.51 -6.76
C LEU A 180 5.42 1.50 -7.75
N THR A 181 6.21 1.00 -8.70
CA THR A 181 6.82 1.84 -9.73
C THR A 181 5.76 2.49 -10.60
N HIS A 182 4.82 1.69 -11.13
CA HIS A 182 3.80 2.17 -12.05
C HIS A 182 2.76 3.06 -11.37
N ARG A 183 2.33 2.72 -10.15
CA ARG A 183 1.19 3.39 -9.49
C ARG A 183 1.57 4.48 -8.53
N ILE A 184 2.80 4.47 -7.99
CA ILE A 184 3.27 5.44 -6.99
C ILE A 184 4.42 6.27 -7.51
N TYR A 185 5.59 5.64 -7.79
CA TYR A 185 6.82 6.39 -8.04
C TYR A 185 6.78 7.15 -9.36
N GLU A 186 6.38 6.52 -10.45
CA GLU A 186 6.30 7.21 -11.74
C GLU A 186 5.27 8.34 -11.76
N PRO A 187 4.02 8.15 -11.29
CA PRO A 187 3.07 9.26 -11.19
C PRO A 187 3.57 10.39 -10.29
N TYR A 188 4.13 10.06 -9.12
CA TYR A 188 4.66 11.06 -8.20
C TYR A 188 5.75 11.94 -8.84
N LEU A 189 6.60 11.34 -9.65
CA LEU A 189 7.72 12.04 -10.29
C LEU A 189 7.32 12.78 -11.57
N LYS A 190 6.29 12.33 -12.29
CA LYS A 190 5.88 12.85 -13.60
C LYS A 190 4.72 13.83 -13.55
N GLU A 191 3.79 13.62 -12.61
CA GLU A 191 2.56 14.42 -12.51
C GLU A 191 2.67 15.45 -11.38
N HIS A 192 1.92 16.53 -11.50
CA HIS A 192 1.75 17.51 -10.43
C HIS A 192 0.31 17.38 -9.90
N PHE A 193 0.14 16.68 -8.79
CA PHE A 193 -1.17 16.51 -8.18
C PHE A 193 -1.57 17.78 -7.42
N TRP A 194 -2.86 18.09 -7.43
CA TRP A 194 -3.41 19.29 -6.82
C TRP A 194 -3.04 19.46 -5.32
N TRP A 195 -2.84 18.38 -4.60
CA TRP A 195 -2.46 18.40 -3.19
C TRP A 195 -0.97 18.74 -2.95
N MET A 196 -0.15 18.71 -3.97
CA MET A 196 1.27 19.09 -3.87
C MET A 196 1.43 20.62 -3.68
N GLY A 197 0.40 21.41 -4.06
CA GLY A 197 0.41 22.86 -3.97
C GLY A 197 1.27 23.55 -5.03
N GLU A 198 0.99 24.83 -5.29
CA GLU A 198 1.78 25.67 -6.19
C GLU A 198 2.09 27.01 -5.50
N GLY A 199 3.37 27.41 -5.54
CA GLY A 199 3.79 28.73 -5.06
C GLY A 199 3.48 28.96 -3.57
N GLU A 200 2.63 29.95 -3.29
CA GLU A 200 2.25 30.36 -1.92
C GLU A 200 0.97 29.64 -1.40
N GLU A 201 0.45 28.68 -2.13
CA GLU A 201 -0.74 27.95 -1.67
C GLU A 201 -0.45 27.20 -0.36
N PRO A 202 -1.37 27.23 0.62
CA PRO A 202 -1.23 26.44 1.82
C PRO A 202 -1.17 24.95 1.48
N MET A 203 -0.20 24.24 2.05
CA MET A 203 -0.11 22.78 1.90
C MET A 203 -1.41 22.11 2.36
N CYS A 204 -1.91 21.21 1.53
CA CYS A 204 -3.00 20.32 1.90
C CYS A 204 -2.51 19.31 2.97
N ASN A 205 -3.42 18.84 3.81
CA ASN A 205 -3.10 17.79 4.78
C ASN A 205 -2.67 16.46 4.14
N TRP A 206 -2.91 16.26 2.85
CA TRP A 206 -2.40 15.09 2.11
C TRP A 206 -0.90 15.18 1.82
N THR A 207 -0.37 16.39 1.62
CA THR A 207 1.04 16.60 1.26
C THR A 207 2.02 15.87 2.17
N PRO A 208 1.90 15.90 3.52
CA PRO A 208 2.81 15.16 4.40
C PRO A 208 2.55 13.65 4.45
N TRP A 209 1.39 13.17 3.94
CA TRP A 209 1.04 11.75 3.98
C TRP A 209 1.35 11.01 2.66
N CYS A 210 1.33 11.72 1.56
CA CYS A 210 1.68 11.18 0.24
C CYS A 210 3.16 11.37 -0.07
#